data_462d963984039171bf13542b64733107
#
_entry.id   462d963984039171bf13542b64733107
#
_cell.length_a   1.000
_cell.length_b   1.000
_cell.length_c   1.000
_cell.angle_alpha   90.00
_cell.angle_beta   90.00
_cell.angle_gamma   90.00
#
_symmetry.space_group_name_H-M   'P 1'
#
loop_
_entity.id
_entity.type
_entity.pdbx_description
1 polymer ?
#
loop_
_entity_poly.entity_id
_entity_poly.type
_entity_poly.pdbx_seq_one_letter_code
_entity_poly.pdbx_strand_id
1 'polypeptide(L)'
;MRPNAPSSLFRRIDWILVGLYLLLVVTGWFTICGASYSFETSSLIESGSRPAMQLIWMGLSGVLIFLILLSDVGWFETFAPVFYLVMMGLLLVTIFIAPDIKGSHSWLVLGPMRLQPAEFAKIATALMLATTLNRYKFRLNSWRAYGEVFAIVLLPMMLIFLQKEAGSALVYTALFLALYREGLSGIFLGLAFISVVLFVMALSLADTMWGATNAAYWAIATVITFCMCIALLLSPKYRSRLFSWGLLGYAGVYLL
;
A
#
# COMPACT_ATOMS: atom_id res chain seq x y z
N MET A 1 -8.67 22.52 -38.59
CA MET A 1 -8.05 22.08 -37.32
C MET A 1 -7.10 23.18 -36.87
N ARG A 2 -7.39 23.88 -35.78
CA ARG A 2 -6.47 24.88 -35.22
C ARG A 2 -5.38 24.14 -34.45
N PRO A 3 -4.08 24.41 -34.67
CA PRO A 3 -3.02 23.82 -33.87
C PRO A 3 -3.22 24.28 -32.42
N ASN A 4 -3.34 23.32 -31.52
CA ASN A 4 -3.45 23.57 -30.08
C ASN A 4 -2.25 24.40 -29.64
N ALA A 5 -2.48 25.66 -29.31
CA ALA A 5 -1.49 26.49 -28.63
C ALA A 5 -1.03 25.73 -27.38
N PRO A 6 0.28 25.68 -27.06
CA PRO A 6 0.77 25.04 -25.86
C PRO A 6 0.13 25.74 -24.66
N SER A 7 -0.90 25.10 -24.10
CA SER A 7 -1.50 25.57 -22.87
C SER A 7 -0.41 25.51 -21.82
N SER A 8 0.00 26.68 -21.31
CA SER A 8 1.04 26.78 -20.28
C SER A 8 0.75 25.80 -19.16
N LEU A 9 1.77 25.07 -18.68
CA LEU A 9 1.68 24.10 -17.59
C LEU A 9 0.84 24.62 -16.41
N PHE A 10 1.01 25.91 -16.10
CA PHE A 10 0.26 26.63 -15.05
C PHE A 10 -1.26 26.64 -15.22
N ARG A 11 -1.78 26.49 -16.43
CA ARG A 11 -3.23 26.47 -16.72
C ARG A 11 -3.86 25.10 -16.51
N ARG A 12 -3.04 24.04 -16.41
CA ARG A 12 -3.48 22.65 -16.18
C ARG A 12 -3.39 22.22 -14.71
N ILE A 13 -2.77 23.05 -13.87
CA ILE A 13 -2.61 22.77 -12.44
C ILE A 13 -3.89 23.20 -11.71
N ASP A 14 -4.40 22.29 -10.88
CA ASP A 14 -5.46 22.60 -9.92
C ASP A 14 -4.86 23.34 -8.72
N TRP A 15 -4.97 24.67 -8.73
CA TRP A 15 -4.41 25.54 -7.70
C TRP A 15 -5.08 25.36 -6.34
N ILE A 16 -6.33 24.87 -6.29
CA ILE A 16 -7.02 24.56 -5.04
C ILE A 16 -6.34 23.38 -4.36
N LEU A 17 -6.05 22.32 -5.13
CA LEU A 17 -5.35 21.14 -4.64
C LEU A 17 -3.94 21.48 -4.17
N VAL A 18 -3.21 22.31 -4.90
CA VAL A 18 -1.87 22.80 -4.50
C VAL A 18 -1.96 23.60 -3.20
N GLY A 19 -2.95 24.51 -3.08
CA GLY A 19 -3.17 25.29 -1.88
C GLY A 19 -3.45 24.43 -0.65
N LEU A 20 -4.32 23.42 -0.77
CA LEU A 20 -4.62 22.46 0.28
C LEU A 20 -3.39 21.64 0.67
N TYR A 21 -2.61 21.18 -0.31
CA TYR A 21 -1.36 20.47 -0.05
C TYR A 21 -0.37 21.32 0.75
N LEU A 22 -0.12 22.57 0.32
CA LEU A 22 0.78 23.48 1.02
C LEU A 22 0.31 23.77 2.43
N LEU A 23 -1.00 23.96 2.63
CA LEU A 23 -1.58 24.17 3.95
C LEU A 23 -1.30 22.96 4.87
N LEU A 24 -1.50 21.74 4.39
CA LEU A 24 -1.22 20.51 5.15
C LEU A 24 0.29 20.38 5.47
N VAL A 25 1.16 20.69 4.53
CA VAL A 25 2.62 20.62 4.73
C VAL A 25 3.07 21.65 5.78
N VAL A 26 2.58 22.89 5.71
CA VAL A 26 2.91 23.95 6.66
C VAL A 26 2.38 23.63 8.06
N THR A 27 1.12 23.21 8.18
CA THR A 27 0.53 22.82 9.48
C THR A 27 1.27 21.62 10.07
N GLY A 28 1.65 20.62 9.24
CA GLY A 28 2.48 19.49 9.66
C GLY A 28 3.83 19.92 10.21
N TRP A 29 4.50 20.88 9.56
CA TRP A 29 5.76 21.42 10.06
C TRP A 29 5.62 22.11 11.41
N PHE A 30 4.60 22.96 11.61
CA PHE A 30 4.31 23.58 12.91
C PHE A 30 4.04 22.54 13.99
N THR A 31 3.34 21.45 13.66
CA THR A 31 3.09 20.34 14.59
C THR A 31 4.40 19.66 15.03
N ILE A 32 5.35 19.46 14.10
CA ILE A 32 6.67 18.91 14.40
C ILE A 32 7.46 19.88 15.28
N CYS A 33 7.41 21.18 15.02
CA CYS A 33 8.03 22.19 15.87
C CYS A 33 7.48 22.12 17.30
N GLY A 34 6.15 22.07 17.46
CA GLY A 34 5.53 21.96 18.79
C GLY A 34 5.89 20.67 19.52
N ALA A 35 5.90 19.54 18.83
CA ALA A 35 6.26 18.24 19.40
C ALA A 35 7.76 18.09 19.76
N SER A 36 8.61 18.89 19.12
CA SER A 36 10.06 18.87 19.34
C SER A 36 10.52 19.98 20.28
N TYR A 37 9.62 20.86 20.72
CA TYR A 37 9.95 21.97 21.61
C TYR A 37 10.31 21.44 23.01
N SER A 38 11.50 21.83 23.52
CA SER A 38 11.91 21.64 24.89
C SER A 38 12.30 22.99 25.49
N PHE A 39 11.91 23.25 26.75
CA PHE A 39 12.20 24.53 27.41
C PHE A 39 13.70 24.77 27.64
N GLU A 40 14.54 23.73 27.46
CA GLU A 40 15.99 23.81 27.61
C GLU A 40 16.73 24.28 26.37
N THR A 41 16.13 24.11 25.17
CA THR A 41 16.72 24.52 23.89
C THR A 41 15.96 25.72 23.32
N SER A 42 16.62 26.89 23.32
CA SER A 42 16.02 28.17 22.90
C SER A 42 15.85 28.32 21.38
N SER A 43 16.40 27.42 20.56
CA SER A 43 16.30 27.49 19.09
C SER A 43 15.49 26.34 18.51
N LEU A 44 14.35 26.68 17.87
CA LEU A 44 13.49 25.73 17.16
C LEU A 44 14.17 25.12 15.91
N ILE A 45 15.15 25.80 15.34
CA ILE A 45 15.82 25.43 14.07
C ILE A 45 17.32 25.26 14.35
N GLU A 46 17.68 24.35 15.23
CA GLU A 46 19.05 23.96 15.42
C GLU A 46 19.47 22.94 14.36
N SER A 47 20.73 23.04 13.89
CA SER A 47 21.24 22.12 12.88
C SER A 47 21.14 20.66 13.37
N GLY A 48 20.43 19.81 12.64
CA GLY A 48 20.17 18.42 13.02
C GLY A 48 18.87 18.20 13.84
N SER A 49 18.15 19.26 14.21
CA SER A 49 16.83 19.14 14.85
C SER A 49 15.78 18.57 13.87
N ARG A 50 14.75 17.91 14.41
CA ARG A 50 13.65 17.34 13.56
C ARG A 50 12.98 18.42 12.71
N PRO A 51 12.65 19.63 13.21
CA PRO A 51 12.09 20.70 12.38
C PRO A 51 13.01 21.15 11.25
N ALA A 52 14.33 21.28 11.51
CA ALA A 52 15.30 21.67 10.49
C ALA A 52 15.44 20.62 9.39
N MET A 53 15.53 19.35 9.76
CA MET A 53 15.54 18.23 8.79
C MET A 53 14.26 18.20 7.96
N GLN A 54 13.11 18.47 8.55
CA GLN A 54 11.83 18.53 7.82
C GLN A 54 11.83 19.63 6.75
N LEU A 55 12.41 20.80 7.03
CA LEU A 55 12.54 21.87 6.02
C LEU A 55 13.40 21.43 4.82
N ILE A 56 14.48 20.69 5.07
CA ILE A 56 15.33 20.14 4.01
C ILE A 56 14.51 19.17 3.13
N TRP A 57 13.75 18.26 3.75
CA TRP A 57 12.92 17.33 3.04
C TRP A 57 11.78 18.00 2.27
N MET A 58 11.19 19.06 2.81
CA MET A 58 10.19 19.87 2.13
C MET A 58 10.78 20.54 0.87
N GLY A 59 11.97 21.11 0.98
CA GLY A 59 12.68 21.70 -0.16
C GLY A 59 13.00 20.66 -1.24
N LEU A 60 13.54 19.51 -0.84
CA LEU A 60 13.85 18.41 -1.76
C LEU A 60 12.58 17.87 -2.43
N SER A 61 11.46 17.74 -1.70
CA SER A 61 10.16 17.34 -2.26
C SER A 61 9.66 18.35 -3.29
N GLY A 62 9.82 19.65 -3.04
CA GLY A 62 9.47 20.71 -3.99
C GLY A 62 10.24 20.59 -5.30
N VAL A 63 11.55 20.36 -5.22
CA VAL A 63 12.40 20.12 -6.41
C VAL A 63 11.92 18.86 -7.15
N LEU A 64 11.63 17.77 -6.44
CA LEU A 64 11.17 16.53 -7.04
C LEU A 64 9.81 16.70 -7.73
N ILE A 65 8.87 17.40 -7.12
CA ILE A 65 7.56 17.73 -7.73
C ILE A 65 7.78 18.51 -9.03
N PHE A 66 8.66 19.51 -9.01
CA PHE A 66 8.98 20.30 -10.21
C PHE A 66 9.56 19.44 -11.33
N LEU A 67 10.51 18.54 -11.02
CA LEU A 67 11.09 17.61 -11.99
C LEU A 67 10.04 16.65 -12.57
N ILE A 68 9.14 16.12 -11.74
CA ILE A 68 8.05 15.24 -12.19
C ILE A 68 7.10 15.97 -13.12
N LEU A 69 6.74 17.23 -12.81
CA LEU A 69 5.85 18.04 -13.65
C LEU A 69 6.47 18.39 -15.02
N LEU A 70 7.80 18.46 -15.11
CA LEU A 70 8.52 18.68 -16.36
C LEU A 70 8.72 17.37 -17.16
N SER A 71 8.58 16.23 -16.53
CA SER A 71 8.79 14.93 -17.17
C SER A 71 7.61 14.54 -18.04
N ASP A 72 7.89 13.89 -19.16
CA ASP A 72 6.86 13.34 -20.04
C ASP A 72 6.29 12.03 -19.43
N VAL A 73 4.99 11.84 -19.55
CA VAL A 73 4.30 10.61 -19.08
C VAL A 73 4.87 9.35 -19.72
N GLY A 74 5.29 9.43 -20.99
CA GLY A 74 5.90 8.31 -21.71
C GLY A 74 7.15 7.74 -21.04
N TRP A 75 7.92 8.56 -20.30
CA TRP A 75 9.06 8.10 -19.53
C TRP A 75 8.61 7.16 -18.39
N PHE A 76 7.57 7.54 -17.67
CA PHE A 76 7.05 6.72 -16.57
C PHE A 76 6.49 5.39 -17.07
N GLU A 77 5.80 5.38 -18.20
CA GLU A 77 5.29 4.15 -18.82
C GLU A 77 6.43 3.22 -19.25
N THR A 78 7.48 3.77 -19.87
CA THR A 78 8.62 2.99 -20.37
C THR A 78 9.44 2.40 -19.23
N PHE A 79 9.68 3.17 -18.16
CA PHE A 79 10.54 2.74 -17.05
C PHE A 79 9.80 2.03 -15.93
N ALA A 80 8.46 2.03 -15.91
CA ALA A 80 7.67 1.37 -14.87
C ALA A 80 8.06 -0.09 -14.62
N PRO A 81 8.24 -0.97 -15.65
CA PRO A 81 8.63 -2.35 -15.42
C PRO A 81 10.01 -2.49 -14.77
N VAL A 82 10.97 -1.68 -15.23
CA VAL A 82 12.33 -1.69 -14.69
C VAL A 82 12.34 -1.22 -13.26
N PHE A 83 11.65 -0.11 -12.97
CA PHE A 83 11.53 0.43 -11.63
C PHE A 83 10.84 -0.57 -10.69
N TYR A 84 9.78 -1.25 -11.15
CA TYR A 84 9.11 -2.28 -10.38
C TYR A 84 10.06 -3.45 -10.04
N LEU A 85 10.80 -3.99 -11.02
CA LEU A 85 11.74 -5.08 -10.80
C LEU A 85 12.87 -4.70 -9.84
N VAL A 86 13.42 -3.50 -9.98
CA VAL A 86 14.44 -2.96 -9.06
C VAL A 86 13.90 -2.89 -7.64
N MET A 87 12.67 -2.38 -7.46
CA MET A 87 12.06 -2.30 -6.13
C MET A 87 11.75 -3.68 -5.54
N MET A 88 11.32 -4.66 -6.36
CA MET A 88 11.12 -6.04 -5.89
C MET A 88 12.45 -6.67 -5.44
N GLY A 89 13.51 -6.47 -6.21
CA GLY A 89 14.87 -6.89 -5.82
C GLY A 89 15.33 -6.23 -4.52
N LEU A 90 15.09 -4.93 -4.38
CA LEU A 90 15.45 -4.18 -3.18
C LEU A 90 14.65 -4.63 -1.94
N LEU A 91 13.35 -4.88 -2.09
CA LEU A 91 12.53 -5.46 -1.01
C LEU A 91 13.06 -6.83 -0.59
N LEU A 92 13.40 -7.68 -1.54
CA LEU A 92 13.95 -9.01 -1.25
C LEU A 92 15.29 -8.92 -0.51
N VAL A 93 16.20 -8.08 -0.98
CA VAL A 93 17.51 -7.84 -0.35
C VAL A 93 17.34 -7.28 1.07
N THR A 94 16.39 -6.39 1.28
CA THR A 94 16.10 -5.78 2.59
C THR A 94 15.72 -6.83 3.64
N ILE A 95 15.04 -7.91 3.28
CA ILE A 95 14.68 -8.99 4.22
C ILE A 95 15.93 -9.57 4.90
N PHE A 96 17.06 -9.67 4.17
CA PHE A 96 18.27 -10.31 4.64
C PHE A 96 19.28 -9.34 5.27
N ILE A 97 19.30 -8.07 4.85
CA ILE A 97 20.35 -7.11 5.21
C ILE A 97 19.86 -6.09 6.25
N ALA A 98 18.55 -5.81 6.31
CA ALA A 98 18.04 -4.79 7.21
C ALA A 98 18.21 -5.18 8.68
N PRO A 99 18.69 -4.27 9.53
CA PRO A 99 18.72 -4.49 10.97
C PRO A 99 17.30 -4.58 11.53
N ASP A 100 17.13 -5.32 12.61
CA ASP A 100 15.87 -5.34 13.35
C ASP A 100 15.66 -3.97 14.03
N ILE A 101 14.64 -3.25 13.60
CA ILE A 101 14.22 -1.99 14.22
C ILE A 101 12.80 -2.17 14.71
N LYS A 102 12.62 -2.30 16.02
CA LYS A 102 11.32 -2.50 16.68
C LYS A 102 10.53 -3.72 16.15
N GLY A 103 11.23 -4.80 15.85
CA GLY A 103 10.62 -6.04 15.35
C GLY A 103 10.40 -6.08 13.84
N SER A 104 10.82 -5.07 13.07
CA SER A 104 10.71 -5.01 11.62
C SER A 104 12.07 -4.96 10.93
N HIS A 105 12.21 -5.66 9.80
CA HIS A 105 13.38 -5.69 8.93
C HIS A 105 13.14 -4.93 7.62
N SER A 106 12.69 -3.66 7.72
CA SER A 106 12.21 -2.88 6.57
C SER A 106 13.04 -1.64 6.24
N TRP A 107 14.03 -1.30 7.10
CA TRP A 107 14.81 -0.08 6.98
C TRP A 107 16.24 -0.35 6.54
N LEU A 108 16.64 0.23 5.42
CA LEU A 108 18.02 0.30 5.00
C LEU A 108 18.68 1.51 5.66
N VAL A 109 19.70 1.26 6.47
CA VAL A 109 20.46 2.29 7.17
C VAL A 109 21.69 2.64 6.32
N LEU A 110 21.70 3.84 5.76
CA LEU A 110 22.78 4.38 4.91
C LEU A 110 23.45 5.56 5.63
N GLY A 111 24.28 5.26 6.62
CA GLY A 111 24.86 6.29 7.48
C GLY A 111 23.79 7.03 8.29
N PRO A 112 23.69 8.36 8.20
CA PRO A 112 22.67 9.14 8.91
C PRO A 112 21.27 9.02 8.31
N MET A 113 21.16 8.50 7.09
CA MET A 113 19.89 8.39 6.36
C MET A 113 19.28 6.99 6.54
N ARG A 114 17.98 6.95 6.70
CA ARG A 114 17.19 5.71 6.71
C ARG A 114 16.24 5.72 5.53
N LEU A 115 16.31 4.67 4.74
CA LEU A 115 15.45 4.49 3.57
C LEU A 115 14.57 3.27 3.79
N GLN A 116 13.27 3.42 3.55
CA GLN A 116 12.31 2.32 3.60
C GLN A 116 11.90 1.94 2.17
N PRO A 117 12.40 0.84 1.62
CA PRO A 117 12.11 0.44 0.25
C PRO A 117 10.62 0.21 -0.02
N ALA A 118 9.85 -0.18 1.00
CA ALA A 118 8.41 -0.38 0.91
C ALA A 118 7.66 0.87 0.44
N GLU A 119 8.11 2.09 0.81
CA GLU A 119 7.49 3.34 0.37
C GLU A 119 7.64 3.57 -1.14
N PHE A 120 8.82 3.29 -1.68
CA PHE A 120 9.09 3.39 -3.11
C PHE A 120 8.44 2.26 -3.90
N ALA A 121 8.34 1.06 -3.32
CA ALA A 121 7.67 -0.07 -3.92
C ALA A 121 6.17 0.19 -4.16
N LYS A 122 5.50 0.97 -3.30
CA LYS A 122 4.10 1.38 -3.53
C LYS A 122 3.96 2.19 -4.81
N ILE A 123 4.86 3.15 -5.05
CA ILE A 123 4.88 3.98 -6.26
C ILE A 123 5.17 3.09 -7.48
N ALA A 124 6.19 2.25 -7.40
CA ALA A 124 6.58 1.33 -8.48
C ALA A 124 5.43 0.38 -8.86
N THR A 125 4.71 -0.15 -7.87
CA THR A 125 3.54 -1.02 -8.08
C THR A 125 2.40 -0.27 -8.75
N ALA A 126 2.09 0.95 -8.30
CA ALA A 126 1.06 1.77 -8.90
C ALA A 126 1.37 2.11 -10.37
N LEU A 127 2.62 2.48 -10.69
CA LEU A 127 3.08 2.74 -12.05
C LEU A 127 3.01 1.49 -12.93
N MET A 128 3.52 0.35 -12.43
CA MET A 128 3.47 -0.91 -13.16
C MET A 128 2.03 -1.36 -13.43
N LEU A 129 1.15 -1.19 -12.45
CA LEU A 129 -0.27 -1.49 -12.59
C LEU A 129 -0.93 -0.59 -13.64
N ALA A 130 -0.70 0.73 -13.57
CA ALA A 130 -1.23 1.70 -14.52
C ALA A 130 -0.75 1.39 -15.95
N THR A 131 0.54 1.10 -16.15
CA THR A 131 1.10 0.71 -17.44
C THR A 131 0.48 -0.59 -17.97
N THR A 132 0.25 -1.57 -17.10
CA THR A 132 -0.37 -2.84 -17.49
C THR A 132 -1.82 -2.64 -17.92
N LEU A 133 -2.60 -1.86 -17.17
CA LEU A 133 -4.00 -1.57 -17.48
C LEU A 133 -4.15 -0.71 -18.75
N ASN A 134 -3.19 0.18 -19.03
CA ASN A 134 -3.18 1.03 -20.23
C ASN A 134 -2.75 0.30 -21.50
N ARG A 135 -2.33 -0.96 -21.42
CA ARG A 135 -1.89 -1.76 -22.57
C ARG A 135 -3.03 -1.95 -23.58
N TYR A 136 -2.72 -1.81 -24.86
CA TYR A 136 -3.71 -1.97 -25.94
C TYR A 136 -4.50 -3.28 -25.83
N LYS A 137 -5.84 -3.19 -25.86
CA LYS A 137 -6.78 -4.32 -25.71
C LYS A 137 -6.71 -5.09 -24.37
N PHE A 138 -6.01 -4.58 -23.37
CA PHE A 138 -6.04 -5.20 -22.05
C PHE A 138 -7.44 -5.07 -21.44
N ARG A 139 -8.01 -6.16 -20.97
CA ARG A 139 -9.29 -6.17 -20.26
C ARG A 139 -9.25 -7.19 -19.13
N LEU A 140 -9.78 -6.81 -17.98
CA LEU A 140 -9.92 -7.69 -16.81
C LEU A 140 -11.11 -8.66 -16.99
N ASN A 141 -11.01 -9.56 -17.98
CA ASN A 141 -12.05 -10.55 -18.28
C ASN A 141 -11.53 -11.99 -18.47
N SER A 142 -10.22 -12.21 -18.26
CA SER A 142 -9.59 -13.50 -18.42
C SER A 142 -8.75 -13.87 -17.18
N TRP A 143 -8.62 -15.15 -16.91
CA TRP A 143 -7.79 -15.66 -15.81
C TRP A 143 -6.32 -15.23 -15.90
N ARG A 144 -5.81 -15.06 -17.12
CA ARG A 144 -4.44 -14.55 -17.35
C ARG A 144 -4.32 -13.08 -16.94
N ALA A 145 -5.29 -12.25 -17.30
CA ALA A 145 -5.30 -10.84 -16.91
C ALA A 145 -5.42 -10.66 -15.39
N TYR A 146 -6.29 -11.46 -14.75
CA TYR A 146 -6.36 -11.48 -13.29
C TYR A 146 -5.04 -11.91 -12.66
N GLY A 147 -4.43 -13.01 -13.15
CA GLY A 147 -3.15 -13.50 -12.65
C GLY A 147 -2.04 -12.47 -12.77
N GLU A 148 -1.94 -11.77 -13.91
CA GLU A 148 -0.95 -10.70 -14.14
C GLU A 148 -1.11 -9.55 -13.14
N VAL A 149 -2.33 -9.04 -12.99
CA VAL A 149 -2.63 -7.91 -12.10
C VAL A 149 -2.44 -8.30 -10.63
N PHE A 150 -2.91 -9.48 -10.22
CA PHE A 150 -2.71 -9.96 -8.87
C PHE A 150 -1.25 -10.22 -8.55
N ALA A 151 -0.46 -10.75 -9.48
CA ALA A 151 0.98 -10.92 -9.29
C ALA A 151 1.68 -9.58 -9.04
N ILE A 152 1.32 -8.54 -9.80
CA ILE A 152 1.88 -7.18 -9.62
C ILE A 152 1.56 -6.61 -8.23
N VAL A 153 0.37 -6.84 -7.70
CA VAL A 153 -0.06 -6.28 -6.41
C VAL A 153 0.37 -7.16 -5.23
N LEU A 154 0.21 -8.47 -5.34
CA LEU A 154 0.44 -9.39 -4.22
C LEU A 154 1.92 -9.67 -3.98
N LEU A 155 2.77 -9.65 -5.02
CA LEU A 155 4.20 -9.91 -4.85
C LEU A 155 4.87 -8.92 -3.88
N PRO A 156 4.79 -7.58 -4.08
CA PRO A 156 5.35 -6.64 -3.11
C PRO A 156 4.67 -6.73 -1.75
N MET A 157 3.36 -6.94 -1.72
CA MET A 157 2.61 -7.09 -0.47
C MET A 157 3.15 -8.27 0.36
N MET A 158 3.43 -9.42 -0.26
CA MET A 158 4.01 -10.59 0.41
C MET A 158 5.44 -10.30 0.90
N LEU A 159 6.29 -9.66 0.08
CA LEU A 159 7.65 -9.32 0.49
C LEU A 159 7.67 -8.37 1.69
N ILE A 160 6.79 -7.37 1.70
CA ILE A 160 6.65 -6.42 2.82
C ILE A 160 6.11 -7.12 4.07
N PHE A 161 5.18 -8.06 3.90
CA PHE A 161 4.67 -8.85 5.01
C PHE A 161 5.78 -9.74 5.64
N LEU A 162 6.67 -10.31 4.82
CA LEU A 162 7.84 -11.08 5.29
C LEU A 162 8.84 -10.19 6.06
N GLN A 163 8.88 -8.88 5.80
CA GLN A 163 9.67 -7.90 6.57
C GLN A 163 9.03 -7.57 7.93
N LYS A 164 7.91 -8.20 8.28
CA LYS A 164 7.08 -7.92 9.47
C LYS A 164 6.49 -6.50 9.50
N GLU A 165 6.23 -5.94 8.32
CA GLU A 165 5.63 -4.61 8.12
C GLU A 165 4.18 -4.74 7.62
N ALA A 166 3.32 -5.35 8.44
CA ALA A 166 1.94 -5.62 8.08
C ALA A 166 1.14 -4.34 7.75
N GLY A 167 1.42 -3.22 8.41
CA GLY A 167 0.76 -1.94 8.14
C GLY A 167 1.04 -1.42 6.73
N SER A 168 2.29 -1.47 6.27
CA SER A 168 2.67 -1.07 4.91
C SER A 168 2.11 -2.03 3.85
N ALA A 169 2.05 -3.34 4.15
CA ALA A 169 1.43 -4.33 3.27
C ALA A 169 -0.08 -4.06 3.09
N LEU A 170 -0.77 -3.65 4.15
CA LEU A 170 -2.21 -3.38 4.12
C LEU A 170 -2.59 -2.25 3.15
N VAL A 171 -1.70 -1.27 2.93
CA VAL A 171 -1.95 -0.16 2.00
C VAL A 171 -2.20 -0.66 0.56
N TYR A 172 -1.60 -1.80 0.18
CA TYR A 172 -1.82 -2.38 -1.16
C TYR A 172 -3.27 -2.81 -1.40
N THR A 173 -4.05 -3.04 -0.35
CA THR A 173 -5.49 -3.35 -0.50
C THR A 173 -6.26 -2.20 -1.13
N ALA A 174 -5.80 -0.97 -0.99
CA ALA A 174 -6.40 0.19 -1.66
C ALA A 174 -6.31 0.11 -3.19
N LEU A 175 -5.32 -0.60 -3.75
CA LEU A 175 -5.21 -0.81 -5.20
C LEU A 175 -6.38 -1.63 -5.76
N PHE A 176 -7.03 -2.48 -4.94
CA PHE A 176 -8.22 -3.20 -5.34
C PHE A 176 -9.42 -2.28 -5.64
N LEU A 177 -9.48 -1.11 -5.00
CA LEU A 177 -10.48 -0.07 -5.34
C LEU A 177 -10.24 0.48 -6.74
N ALA A 178 -8.98 0.75 -7.10
CA ALA A 178 -8.63 1.19 -8.44
C ALA A 178 -8.94 0.10 -9.47
N LEU A 179 -8.59 -1.15 -9.19
CA LEU A 179 -8.90 -2.29 -10.05
C LEU A 179 -10.39 -2.53 -10.24
N TYR A 180 -11.20 -2.34 -9.18
CA TYR A 180 -12.65 -2.41 -9.27
C TYR A 180 -13.21 -1.36 -10.24
N ARG A 181 -12.69 -0.15 -10.20
CA ARG A 181 -13.03 0.91 -11.15
C ARG A 181 -12.69 0.53 -12.60
N GLU A 182 -11.61 -0.22 -12.80
CA GLU A 182 -11.15 -0.70 -14.12
C GLU A 182 -11.84 -2.01 -14.57
N GLY A 183 -12.84 -2.49 -13.83
CA GLY A 183 -13.68 -3.62 -14.20
C GLY A 183 -13.39 -4.94 -13.48
N LEU A 184 -12.60 -4.91 -12.41
CA LEU A 184 -12.46 -6.08 -11.52
C LEU A 184 -13.81 -6.40 -10.87
N SER A 185 -14.15 -7.70 -10.79
CA SER A 185 -15.37 -8.12 -10.10
C SER A 185 -15.42 -7.63 -8.65
N GLY A 186 -16.59 -7.13 -8.22
CA GLY A 186 -16.82 -6.66 -6.85
C GLY A 186 -16.59 -7.72 -5.78
N ILE A 187 -16.58 -9.01 -6.13
CA ILE A 187 -16.25 -10.11 -5.23
C ILE A 187 -14.82 -9.96 -4.69
N PHE A 188 -13.86 -9.63 -5.55
CA PHE A 188 -12.47 -9.43 -5.12
C PHE A 188 -12.30 -8.22 -4.21
N LEU A 189 -13.05 -7.15 -4.47
CA LEU A 189 -13.08 -5.98 -3.59
C LEU A 189 -13.67 -6.34 -2.23
N GLY A 190 -14.77 -7.10 -2.20
CA GLY A 190 -15.37 -7.58 -0.96
C GLY A 190 -14.42 -8.48 -0.17
N LEU A 191 -13.70 -9.40 -0.84
CA LEU A 191 -12.69 -10.24 -0.20
C LEU A 191 -11.52 -9.42 0.36
N ALA A 192 -11.03 -8.42 -0.37
CA ALA A 192 -9.99 -7.52 0.11
C ALA A 192 -10.45 -6.76 1.37
N PHE A 193 -11.66 -6.22 1.37
CA PHE A 193 -12.24 -5.52 2.52
C PHE A 193 -12.39 -6.45 3.74
N ILE A 194 -12.91 -7.65 3.54
CA ILE A 194 -13.06 -8.66 4.59
C ILE A 194 -11.69 -9.05 5.17
N SER A 195 -10.68 -9.22 4.30
CA SER A 195 -9.31 -9.55 4.74
C SER A 195 -8.73 -8.45 5.65
N VAL A 196 -8.99 -7.18 5.34
CA VAL A 196 -8.58 -6.05 6.19
C VAL A 196 -9.28 -6.09 7.55
N VAL A 197 -10.60 -6.30 7.55
CA VAL A 197 -11.38 -6.38 8.80
C VAL A 197 -10.90 -7.54 9.65
N LEU A 198 -10.69 -8.73 9.05
CA LEU A 198 -10.16 -9.90 9.75
C LEU A 198 -8.79 -9.65 10.35
N PHE A 199 -7.90 -9.02 9.59
CA PHE A 199 -6.56 -8.69 10.03
C PHE A 199 -6.59 -7.73 11.23
N VAL A 200 -7.40 -6.66 11.18
CA VAL A 200 -7.54 -5.71 12.28
C VAL A 200 -8.16 -6.40 13.52
N MET A 201 -9.18 -7.24 13.33
CA MET A 201 -9.76 -8.02 14.42
C MET A 201 -8.75 -8.98 15.05
N ALA A 202 -7.98 -9.68 14.25
CA ALA A 202 -6.96 -10.60 14.74
C ALA A 202 -5.89 -9.86 15.58
N LEU A 203 -5.44 -8.69 15.14
CA LEU A 203 -4.50 -7.86 15.90
C LEU A 203 -5.11 -7.35 17.22
N SER A 204 -6.37 -6.88 17.17
CA SER A 204 -7.05 -6.33 18.36
C SER A 204 -7.33 -7.38 19.43
N LEU A 205 -7.50 -8.64 19.03
CA LEU A 205 -7.85 -9.75 19.92
C LEU A 205 -6.67 -10.69 20.21
N ALA A 206 -5.47 -10.38 19.71
CA ALA A 206 -4.31 -11.26 19.81
C ALA A 206 -3.95 -11.60 21.26
N ASP A 207 -4.11 -10.64 22.18
CA ASP A 207 -3.78 -10.79 23.59
C ASP A 207 -4.98 -11.17 24.47
N THR A 208 -6.18 -11.31 23.88
CA THR A 208 -7.41 -11.63 24.61
C THR A 208 -7.63 -13.14 24.59
N MET A 209 -7.79 -13.74 25.76
CA MET A 209 -8.11 -15.16 25.90
C MET A 209 -9.61 -15.35 26.15
N TRP A 210 -10.23 -16.25 25.43
CA TRP A 210 -11.63 -16.63 25.62
C TRP A 210 -11.70 -18.12 25.91
N GLY A 211 -11.85 -18.47 27.18
CA GLY A 211 -11.67 -19.83 27.63
C GLY A 211 -10.21 -20.27 27.56
N ALA A 212 -9.94 -21.43 26.97
CA ALA A 212 -8.58 -21.96 26.77
C ALA A 212 -7.94 -21.53 25.46
N THR A 213 -8.66 -20.78 24.59
CA THR A 213 -8.22 -20.40 23.26
C THR A 213 -8.17 -18.89 23.11
N ASN A 214 -7.28 -18.42 22.21
CA ASN A 214 -7.19 -17.00 21.90
C ASN A 214 -8.48 -16.53 21.17
N ALA A 215 -9.07 -15.42 21.62
CA ALA A 215 -10.29 -14.85 21.05
C ALA A 215 -10.14 -14.51 19.55
N ALA A 216 -8.91 -14.26 19.08
CA ALA A 216 -8.63 -14.03 17.65
C ALA A 216 -9.00 -15.26 16.80
N TYR A 217 -8.78 -16.47 17.26
CA TYR A 217 -9.17 -17.69 16.53
C TYR A 217 -10.69 -17.76 16.34
N TRP A 218 -11.46 -17.48 17.37
CA TRP A 218 -12.92 -17.49 17.30
C TRP A 218 -13.46 -16.40 16.38
N ALA A 219 -12.88 -15.19 16.44
CA ALA A 219 -13.24 -14.10 15.56
C ALA A 219 -12.95 -14.44 14.09
N ILE A 220 -11.78 -14.99 13.78
CA ILE A 220 -11.41 -15.43 12.43
C ILE A 220 -12.33 -16.55 11.95
N ALA A 221 -12.58 -17.57 12.78
CA ALA A 221 -13.44 -18.69 12.45
C ALA A 221 -14.88 -18.25 12.15
N THR A 222 -15.45 -17.35 12.96
CA THR A 222 -16.81 -16.81 12.73
C THR A 222 -16.92 -16.04 11.42
N VAL A 223 -15.93 -15.20 11.08
CA VAL A 223 -15.96 -14.43 9.84
C VAL A 223 -15.74 -15.35 8.61
N ILE A 224 -14.84 -16.32 8.69
CA ILE A 224 -14.68 -17.32 7.60
C ILE A 224 -16.00 -18.06 7.39
N THR A 225 -16.65 -18.50 8.47
CA THR A 225 -17.96 -19.19 8.39
C THR A 225 -19.02 -18.29 7.76
N PHE A 226 -19.10 -17.05 8.17
CA PHE A 226 -20.06 -16.07 7.63
C PHE A 226 -19.82 -15.79 6.14
N CYS A 227 -18.56 -15.57 5.72
CA CYS A 227 -18.20 -15.39 4.32
C CYS A 227 -18.52 -16.62 3.48
N MET A 228 -18.28 -17.81 4.02
CA MET A 228 -18.62 -19.07 3.35
C MET A 228 -20.13 -19.23 3.19
N CYS A 229 -20.93 -18.89 4.18
CA CYS A 229 -22.38 -18.88 4.09
C CYS A 229 -22.88 -17.91 3.01
N ILE A 230 -22.34 -16.69 2.96
CA ILE A 230 -22.69 -15.72 1.91
C ILE A 230 -22.29 -16.24 0.54
N ALA A 231 -21.09 -16.79 0.38
CA ALA A 231 -20.63 -17.35 -0.90
C ALA A 231 -21.54 -18.51 -1.38
N LEU A 232 -22.00 -19.35 -0.47
CA LEU A 232 -22.94 -20.45 -0.76
C LEU A 232 -24.33 -19.93 -1.18
N LEU A 233 -24.80 -18.85 -0.56
CA LEU A 233 -26.07 -18.23 -0.89
C LEU A 233 -26.04 -17.53 -2.25
N LEU A 234 -24.92 -16.84 -2.58
CA LEU A 234 -24.76 -16.08 -3.82
C LEU A 234 -24.40 -16.94 -5.04
N SER A 235 -23.87 -18.15 -4.85
CA SER A 235 -23.35 -18.99 -5.93
C SER A 235 -23.95 -20.40 -5.94
N PRO A 236 -25.22 -20.59 -6.31
CA PRO A 236 -25.85 -21.91 -6.33
C PRO A 236 -25.17 -22.91 -7.27
N LYS A 237 -24.49 -22.42 -8.31
CA LYS A 237 -23.75 -23.23 -9.29
C LYS A 237 -22.51 -23.93 -8.71
N TYR A 238 -21.90 -23.39 -7.65
CA TYR A 238 -20.69 -23.93 -7.02
C TYR A 238 -20.96 -24.53 -5.64
N ARG A 239 -22.22 -24.59 -5.23
CA ARG A 239 -22.67 -25.00 -3.89
C ARG A 239 -22.05 -26.33 -3.40
N SER A 240 -21.93 -27.34 -4.25
CA SER A 240 -21.38 -28.65 -3.87
C SER A 240 -19.85 -28.62 -3.63
N ARG A 241 -19.11 -27.87 -4.45
CA ARG A 241 -17.65 -27.76 -4.31
C ARG A 241 -17.23 -26.85 -3.16
N LEU A 242 -17.89 -25.68 -3.02
CA LEU A 242 -17.62 -24.74 -1.92
C LEU A 242 -17.96 -25.35 -0.56
N PHE A 243 -19.02 -26.18 -0.47
CA PHE A 243 -19.39 -26.85 0.76
C PHE A 243 -18.31 -27.84 1.22
N SER A 244 -17.75 -28.64 0.30
CA SER A 244 -16.66 -29.58 0.62
C SER A 244 -15.38 -28.88 1.08
N TRP A 245 -14.96 -27.85 0.38
CA TRP A 245 -13.75 -27.07 0.73
C TRP A 245 -13.93 -26.26 2.01
N GLY A 246 -15.13 -25.71 2.22
CA GLY A 246 -15.44 -24.99 3.43
C GLY A 246 -15.46 -25.87 4.68
N LEU A 247 -15.97 -27.10 4.56
CA LEU A 247 -15.99 -28.08 5.64
C LEU A 247 -14.57 -28.52 6.02
N LEU A 248 -13.69 -28.71 5.02
CA LEU A 248 -12.27 -29.01 5.24
C LEU A 248 -11.52 -27.86 5.92
N GLY A 249 -11.77 -26.62 5.50
CA GLY A 249 -11.18 -25.42 6.13
C GLY A 249 -11.65 -25.24 7.57
N TYR A 250 -12.95 -25.44 7.81
CA TYR A 250 -13.55 -25.37 9.14
C TYR A 250 -13.00 -26.47 10.08
N ALA A 251 -12.92 -27.72 9.60
CA ALA A 251 -12.32 -28.81 10.35
C ALA A 251 -10.83 -28.55 10.66
N GLY A 252 -10.08 -27.95 9.73
CA GLY A 252 -8.67 -27.60 9.93
C GLY A 252 -8.46 -26.56 11.04
N VAL A 253 -9.39 -25.60 11.21
CA VAL A 253 -9.34 -24.59 12.28
C VAL A 253 -9.69 -25.16 13.65
N TYR A 254 -10.48 -26.23 13.71
CA TYR A 254 -10.88 -26.86 14.97
C TYR A 254 -9.97 -28.03 15.38
N LEU A 255 -9.10 -28.51 14.49
CA LEU A 255 -8.15 -29.59 14.78
C LEU A 255 -6.75 -29.07 15.17
N LEU A 256 -6.49 -27.77 15.06
CA LEU A 256 -5.29 -27.05 15.54
C LEU A 256 -5.58 -26.34 16.87
#